data_60b851c082b0cc1b3c4ea40f243f9609
#
_entry.id   60b851c082b0cc1b3c4ea40f243f9609
#
_cell.length_a   1.000
_cell.length_b   1.000
_cell.length_c   1.000
_cell.angle_alpha   90.00
_cell.angle_beta   90.00
_cell.angle_gamma   90.00
#
_symmetry.space_group_name_H-M   'P 1'
#
loop_
_entity.id
_entity.type
_entity.pdbx_description
1 polymer ?
#
loop_
_entity_poly.entity_id
_entity_poly.type
_entity_poly.pdbx_seq_one_letter_code
_entity_poly.pdbx_strand_id
1 'polypeptide(L)'
;MELVNVAVREDVQGNGIGKRLVLHAVETARKAGFRTIELGTGNSSIGQLALYQKCGFRIIGVDIDFFVRHYDHPIFENGIQCRDMIRMKQDL
;
A
#
# COMPACT_ATOMS: atom_id res chain seq x y z
N MET A 1 -5.71 -13.18 1.54
CA MET A 1 -6.37 -11.89 1.80
C MET A 1 -5.60 -10.78 1.11
N GLU A 2 -6.28 -9.97 0.36
CA GLU A 2 -5.68 -8.81 -0.29
C GLU A 2 -6.21 -7.53 0.34
N LEU A 3 -5.30 -6.65 0.74
CA LEU A 3 -5.63 -5.35 1.32
C LEU A 3 -5.33 -4.29 0.27
N VAL A 4 -6.36 -3.81 -0.44
CA VAL A 4 -6.17 -2.96 -1.62
C VAL A 4 -6.17 -1.47 -1.27
N ASN A 5 -6.78 -1.08 -0.16
CA ASN A 5 -6.94 0.34 0.17
C ASN A 5 -6.90 0.59 1.66
N VAL A 6 -5.71 0.77 2.20
CA VAL A 6 -5.60 1.52 3.45
C VAL A 6 -5.25 2.94 3.07
N ALA A 7 -6.27 3.73 2.73
CA ALA A 7 -6.07 5.13 2.42
C ALA A 7 -6.01 5.90 3.74
N VAL A 8 -4.83 6.34 4.09
CA VAL A 8 -4.64 7.27 5.20
C VAL A 8 -4.53 8.66 4.61
N ARG A 9 -5.34 9.58 5.11
CA ARG A 9 -5.27 10.98 4.68
C ARG A 9 -3.88 11.53 4.95
N GLU A 10 -3.39 12.32 4.02
CA GLU A 10 -2.04 12.85 4.08
C GLU A 10 -1.80 13.70 5.35
N ASP A 11 -2.82 14.41 5.81
CA ASP A 11 -2.74 15.24 7.00
C ASP A 11 -2.60 14.45 8.32
N VAL A 12 -2.87 13.16 8.31
CA VAL A 12 -2.70 12.29 9.48
C VAL A 12 -1.50 11.34 9.34
N GLN A 13 -0.85 11.34 8.19
CA GLN A 13 0.38 10.58 8.00
C GLN A 13 1.49 11.18 8.87
N GLY A 14 2.28 10.33 9.47
CA GLY A 14 3.38 10.76 10.32
C GLY A 14 3.06 10.91 11.79
N ASN A 15 1.76 10.89 12.20
CA ASN A 15 1.37 10.94 13.61
C ASN A 15 0.99 9.58 14.19
N GLY A 16 1.29 8.50 13.46
CA GLY A 16 1.12 7.12 13.91
C GLY A 16 -0.26 6.52 13.64
N ILE A 17 -1.23 7.28 13.18
CA ILE A 17 -2.58 6.78 12.93
C ILE A 17 -2.59 5.76 11.80
N GLY A 18 -1.92 6.06 10.69
CA GLY A 18 -1.81 5.14 9.56
C GLY A 18 -1.14 3.83 9.94
N LYS A 19 -0.07 3.91 10.71
CA LYS A 19 0.64 2.72 11.20
C LYS A 19 -0.27 1.85 12.06
N ARG A 20 -1.04 2.46 12.96
CA ARG A 20 -1.98 1.73 13.82
C ARG A 20 -3.05 1.02 13.00
N LEU A 21 -3.59 1.67 11.97
CA LEU A 21 -4.61 1.08 11.11
C LEU A 21 -4.07 -0.13 10.36
N VAL A 22 -2.87 -0.03 9.80
CA VAL A 22 -2.24 -1.13 9.07
C VAL A 22 -1.93 -2.29 10.02
N LEU A 23 -1.35 -2.00 11.18
CA LEU A 23 -1.03 -3.04 12.17
C LEU A 23 -2.28 -3.73 12.70
N HIS A 24 -3.37 -2.98 12.89
CA HIS A 24 -4.67 -3.56 13.28
C HIS A 24 -5.20 -4.49 12.19
N ALA A 25 -5.13 -4.11 10.93
CA ALA A 25 -5.56 -4.94 9.81
C ALA A 25 -4.73 -6.22 9.73
N VAL A 26 -3.42 -6.13 9.94
CA VAL A 26 -2.52 -7.28 9.97
C VAL A 26 -2.91 -8.25 11.09
N GLU A 27 -3.13 -7.72 12.30
CA GLU A 27 -3.50 -8.54 13.45
C GLU A 27 -4.88 -9.20 13.25
N THR A 28 -5.83 -8.46 12.70
CA THR A 28 -7.16 -8.98 12.38
C THR A 28 -7.07 -10.15 11.39
N ALA A 29 -6.27 -10.00 10.34
CA ALA A 29 -6.06 -11.06 9.36
C ALA A 29 -5.38 -12.28 9.99
N ARG A 30 -4.40 -12.06 10.84
CA ARG A 30 -3.71 -13.15 11.55
C ARG A 30 -4.69 -13.93 12.43
N LYS A 31 -5.52 -13.26 13.21
CA LYS A 31 -6.53 -13.89 14.07
C LYS A 31 -7.59 -14.61 13.27
N ALA A 32 -7.89 -14.14 12.07
CA ALA A 32 -8.85 -14.80 11.17
C ALA A 32 -8.27 -16.03 10.46
N GLY A 33 -7.00 -16.36 10.67
CA GLY A 33 -6.35 -17.55 10.13
C GLY A 33 -5.74 -17.38 8.75
N PHE A 34 -5.66 -16.17 8.22
CA PHE A 34 -4.97 -15.92 6.96
C PHE A 34 -3.47 -16.06 7.14
N ARG A 35 -2.80 -16.60 6.12
CA ARG A 35 -1.35 -16.83 6.14
C ARG A 35 -0.56 -15.68 5.56
N THR A 36 -1.19 -14.89 4.69
CA THR A 36 -0.53 -13.79 3.98
C THR A 36 -1.49 -12.64 3.79
N ILE A 37 -0.94 -11.42 3.71
CA ILE A 37 -1.65 -10.24 3.22
C ILE A 37 -0.88 -9.69 2.05
N GLU A 38 -1.59 -9.38 0.96
CA GLU A 38 -1.01 -8.71 -0.20
C GLU A 38 -1.72 -7.39 -0.42
N LEU A 39 -0.98 -6.39 -0.87
CA LEU A 39 -1.53 -5.10 -1.24
C LEU A 39 -0.78 -4.52 -2.45
N GLY A 40 -1.39 -3.52 -3.06
CA GLY A 40 -0.77 -2.76 -4.12
C GLY A 40 -0.89 -1.27 -3.86
N THR A 41 0.13 -0.51 -4.22
CA THR A 41 0.12 0.95 -4.11
C THR A 41 0.83 1.56 -5.31
N GLY A 42 0.57 2.85 -5.57
CA GLY A 42 1.21 3.53 -6.67
C GLY A 42 2.68 3.85 -6.40
N ASN A 43 3.47 3.86 -7.46
CA ASN A 43 4.89 4.22 -7.37
C ASN A 43 5.12 5.64 -6.84
N SER A 44 4.13 6.51 -6.99
CA SER A 44 4.20 7.91 -6.54
C SER A 44 3.71 8.11 -5.11
N SER A 45 3.15 7.09 -4.49
CA SER A 45 2.63 7.15 -3.11
C SER A 45 3.76 6.89 -2.11
N ILE A 46 4.69 7.83 -2.01
CA ILE A 46 5.93 7.68 -1.25
C ILE A 46 5.66 7.43 0.23
N GLY A 47 4.72 8.17 0.81
CA GLY A 47 4.36 8.00 2.23
C GLY A 47 3.80 6.61 2.53
N GLN A 48 2.97 6.09 1.64
CA GLN A 48 2.40 4.76 1.77
C GLN A 48 3.44 3.67 1.59
N LEU A 49 4.32 3.82 0.61
CA LEU A 49 5.43 2.89 0.41
C LEU A 49 6.30 2.77 1.67
N ALA A 50 6.61 3.90 2.29
CA ALA A 50 7.37 3.91 3.53
C ALA A 50 6.56 3.26 4.68
N LEU A 51 5.29 3.62 4.80
CA LEU A 51 4.41 3.13 5.86
C LEU A 51 4.29 1.61 5.84
N TYR A 52 3.99 1.03 4.67
CA TYR A 52 3.80 -0.41 4.57
C TYR A 52 5.07 -1.18 4.88
N GLN A 53 6.22 -0.68 4.44
CA GLN A 53 7.50 -1.31 4.76
C GLN A 53 7.80 -1.24 6.26
N LYS A 54 7.48 -0.12 6.92
CA LYS A 54 7.60 0.00 8.38
C LYS A 54 6.69 -0.97 9.11
N CYS A 55 5.57 -1.36 8.53
CA CYS A 55 4.63 -2.32 9.10
C CYS A 55 4.96 -3.77 8.74
N GLY A 56 6.07 -4.02 8.08
CA GLY A 56 6.53 -5.37 7.78
C GLY A 56 6.21 -5.91 6.40
N PHE A 57 5.61 -5.10 5.54
CA PHE A 57 5.37 -5.49 4.15
C PHE A 57 6.65 -5.42 3.33
N ARG A 58 6.80 -6.36 2.41
CA ARG A 58 7.94 -6.40 1.49
C ARG A 58 7.46 -6.25 0.06
N ILE A 59 8.25 -5.58 -0.76
CA ILE A 59 7.98 -5.43 -2.18
C ILE A 59 8.25 -6.77 -2.85
N ILE A 60 7.25 -7.28 -3.59
CA ILE A 60 7.34 -8.57 -4.28
C ILE A 60 7.29 -8.43 -5.80
N GLY A 61 6.95 -7.28 -6.31
CA GLY A 61 6.90 -7.06 -7.74
C GLY A 61 6.33 -5.71 -8.10
N VAL A 62 6.34 -5.43 -9.40
CA VAL A 62 5.82 -4.20 -9.97
C VAL A 62 4.96 -4.57 -11.17
N ASP A 63 3.72 -4.08 -11.20
CA ASP A 63 2.87 -4.18 -12.38
C ASP A 63 3.08 -2.90 -13.20
N ILE A 64 3.90 -3.00 -14.22
CA ILE A 64 4.31 -1.86 -15.04
C ILE A 64 3.12 -1.28 -15.78
N ASP A 65 3.00 0.05 -15.71
CA ASP A 65 1.96 0.83 -16.38
C ASP A 65 0.52 0.47 -15.95
N PHE A 66 0.34 -0.14 -14.77
CA PHE A 66 -0.98 -0.49 -14.27
C PHE A 66 -1.94 0.70 -14.31
N PHE A 67 -1.52 1.84 -13.77
CA PHE A 67 -2.38 3.02 -13.71
C PHE A 67 -2.54 3.71 -15.06
N VAL A 68 -1.59 3.55 -15.96
CA VAL A 68 -1.70 4.06 -17.33
C VAL A 68 -2.73 3.25 -18.12
N ARG A 69 -2.78 1.94 -17.92
CA ARG A 69 -3.73 1.06 -18.62
C ARG A 69 -5.15 1.15 -18.10
N HIS A 70 -5.32 1.45 -16.81
CA HIS A 70 -6.64 1.39 -16.15
C HIS A 70 -7.30 2.75 -15.95
N TYR A 71 -6.59 3.85 -16.15
CA TYR A 71 -7.13 5.20 -16.00
C TYR A 71 -6.94 5.97 -17.30
N ASP A 72 -7.92 6.79 -17.64
CA ASP A 72 -7.94 7.53 -18.92
C ASP A 72 -7.23 8.89 -18.84
N HIS A 73 -6.70 9.25 -17.68
CA HIS A 73 -5.96 10.49 -17.50
C HIS A 73 -4.76 10.26 -16.57
N PRO A 74 -3.68 11.06 -16.71
CA PRO A 74 -2.53 10.95 -15.83
C PRO A 74 -2.88 11.30 -14.39
N ILE A 75 -2.28 10.56 -13.46
CA ILE A 75 -2.41 10.79 -12.02
C ILE A 75 -1.02 11.17 -11.50
N PHE A 76 -0.96 12.25 -10.72
CA PHE A 76 0.30 12.73 -10.14
C PHE A 76 0.18 12.83 -8.62
N GLU A 77 1.20 12.36 -7.92
CA GLU A 77 1.36 12.50 -6.48
C GLU A 77 2.83 12.79 -6.18
N ASN A 78 3.10 13.71 -5.27
CA ASN A 78 4.47 14.04 -4.87
C ASN A 78 5.37 14.46 -6.04
N GLY A 79 4.78 15.08 -7.07
CA GLY A 79 5.51 15.49 -8.28
C GLY A 79 5.91 14.34 -9.19
N ILE A 80 5.39 13.13 -8.97
CA ILE A 80 5.72 11.92 -9.72
C ILE A 80 4.45 11.39 -10.36
N GLN A 81 4.52 11.02 -11.64
CA GLN A 81 3.39 10.37 -12.28
C GLN A 81 3.17 8.97 -11.70
N CYS A 82 1.93 8.71 -11.27
CA CYS A 82 1.51 7.40 -10.81
C CYS A 82 1.29 6.49 -12.03
N ARG A 83 2.25 5.62 -12.33
CA ARG A 83 2.23 4.74 -13.50
C ARG A 83 2.14 3.28 -13.12
N ASP A 84 2.94 2.87 -12.15
CA ASP A 84 3.20 1.47 -11.83
C ASP A 84 2.59 1.11 -10.49
N MET A 85 2.04 -0.09 -10.39
CA MET A 85 1.58 -0.60 -9.10
C MET A 85 2.72 -1.39 -8.45
N ILE A 86 3.10 -0.97 -7.25
CA ILE A 86 4.08 -1.67 -6.43
C ILE A 86 3.31 -2.70 -5.61
N ARG A 87 3.60 -3.97 -5.81
CA ARG A 87 2.95 -5.05 -5.09
C ARG A 87 3.77 -5.44 -3.88
N MET A 88 3.08 -5.59 -2.76
CA MET A 88 3.71 -5.87 -1.48
C MET A 88 3.00 -7.01 -0.77
N LYS A 89 3.72 -7.69 0.11
CA LYS A 89 3.22 -8.87 0.82
C LYS A 89 3.80 -8.92 2.22
N GLN A 90 3.02 -9.48 3.13
CA GLN A 90 3.51 -9.86 4.47
C GLN A 90 3.02 -11.26 4.78
N ASP A 91 3.93 -12.11 5.25
CA ASP A 91 3.58 -13.42 5.80
C ASP A 91 3.18 -13.27 7.27
N LEU A 92 2.11 -13.93 7.65
CA LEU A 92 1.51 -13.81 8.99
C LEU A 92 1.89 -14.96 9.91
#